data_db52ebb00c122c542d0e31c7ffe69256
#
_entry.id   db52ebb00c122c542d0e31c7ffe69256
#
_cell.length_a   1.000
_cell.length_b   1.000
_cell.length_c   1.000
_cell.angle_alpha   90.00
_cell.angle_beta   90.00
_cell.angle_gamma   90.00
#
_symmetry.space_group_name_H-M   'P 1'
#
loop_
_entity.id
_entity.type
_entity.pdbx_description
1 polymer ?
#
loop_
_entity_poly.entity_id
_entity_poly.type
_entity_poly.pdbx_seq_one_letter_code
_entity_poly.pdbx_strand_id
1 'polypeptide(L)'
;MYFCAKYFLMNVLNAFQRMLLFFFMISLLSCFKDADEETLSTLNTKEQIAEQILIKTNAIRRANGLTDLTQNDEMDQLAGLHSENMITFNFFDHVDHENKSPSDRADDLNYGWSRIAENIGQVPWFENVNGCGDTRSAEVISDCVVEGWRNSPGHYANMIGDFEELGVGVAFTKDSIAYFTQVFRTP
;
A
#
# COMPACT_ATOMS: atom_id res chain seq x y z
N MET A 1 39.98 -12.14 -57.85
CA MET A 1 40.10 -12.43 -56.43
C MET A 1 39.58 -11.34 -55.47
N TYR A 2 39.14 -10.19 -55.94
CA TYR A 2 38.67 -9.08 -55.12
C TYR A 2 37.16 -9.10 -54.80
N PHE A 3 36.36 -9.84 -55.53
CA PHE A 3 34.88 -9.86 -55.35
C PHE A 3 34.41 -10.76 -54.21
N CYS A 4 35.14 -11.82 -53.89
CA CYS A 4 34.73 -12.78 -52.84
C CYS A 4 34.97 -12.23 -51.41
N ALA A 5 35.99 -11.40 -51.21
CA ALA A 5 36.34 -10.83 -49.90
C ALA A 5 35.33 -9.74 -49.44
N LYS A 6 34.75 -9.00 -50.38
CA LYS A 6 33.82 -7.92 -50.08
C LYS A 6 32.43 -8.46 -49.60
N TYR A 7 31.97 -9.57 -50.19
CA TYR A 7 30.75 -10.23 -49.75
C TYR A 7 30.90 -10.95 -48.42
N PHE A 8 32.07 -11.49 -48.15
CA PHE A 8 32.36 -12.13 -46.86
C PHE A 8 32.38 -11.12 -45.71
N LEU A 9 33.06 -9.96 -45.90
CA LEU A 9 33.09 -8.87 -44.90
C LEU A 9 31.69 -8.26 -44.64
N MET A 10 30.89 -8.07 -45.67
CA MET A 10 29.52 -7.53 -45.53
C MET A 10 28.60 -8.46 -44.72
N ASN A 11 28.71 -9.77 -44.93
CA ASN A 11 27.91 -10.75 -44.20
C ASN A 11 28.33 -10.88 -42.74
N VAL A 12 29.63 -10.75 -42.44
CA VAL A 12 30.15 -10.77 -41.05
C VAL A 12 29.73 -9.50 -40.29
N LEU A 13 29.79 -8.32 -40.93
CA LEU A 13 29.30 -7.08 -40.32
C LEU A 13 27.80 -7.12 -39.99
N ASN A 14 26.99 -7.66 -40.93
CA ASN A 14 25.57 -7.82 -40.74
C ASN A 14 25.22 -8.83 -39.60
N ALA A 15 25.98 -9.90 -39.46
CA ALA A 15 25.82 -10.88 -38.40
C ALA A 15 26.19 -10.28 -37.03
N PHE A 16 27.28 -9.51 -36.96
CA PHE A 16 27.72 -8.83 -35.74
C PHE A 16 26.73 -7.75 -35.29
N GLN A 17 26.20 -6.98 -36.23
CA GLN A 17 25.19 -5.94 -35.98
C GLN A 17 23.86 -6.54 -35.51
N ARG A 18 23.44 -7.68 -36.06
CA ARG A 18 22.25 -8.44 -35.60
C ARG A 18 22.46 -9.04 -34.20
N MET A 19 23.68 -9.51 -33.90
CA MET A 19 24.02 -10.02 -32.57
C MET A 19 24.02 -8.93 -31.51
N LEU A 20 24.54 -7.73 -31.82
CA LEU A 20 24.50 -6.56 -30.94
C LEU A 20 23.05 -6.08 -30.66
N LEU A 21 22.19 -6.06 -31.70
CA LEU A 21 20.78 -5.73 -31.53
C LEU A 21 20.02 -6.75 -30.70
N PHE A 22 20.38 -8.03 -30.83
CA PHE A 22 19.77 -9.10 -30.05
C PHE A 22 20.15 -9.02 -28.55
N PHE A 23 21.44 -8.74 -28.25
CA PHE A 23 21.91 -8.50 -26.88
C PHE A 23 21.30 -7.24 -26.27
N PHE A 24 21.14 -6.17 -27.03
CA PHE A 24 20.48 -4.94 -26.57
C PHE A 24 19.00 -5.14 -26.27
N MET A 25 18.32 -5.95 -27.09
CA MET A 25 16.90 -6.29 -26.89
C MET A 25 16.69 -7.20 -25.67
N ILE A 26 17.61 -8.14 -25.38
CA ILE A 26 17.56 -8.98 -24.16
C ILE A 26 17.80 -8.16 -22.90
N SER A 27 18.71 -7.18 -22.93
CA SER A 27 18.95 -6.31 -21.77
C SER A 27 17.76 -5.38 -21.45
N LEU A 28 16.99 -4.97 -22.45
CA LEU A 28 15.78 -4.18 -22.24
C LEU A 28 14.63 -5.02 -21.68
N LEU A 29 14.51 -6.30 -22.07
CA LEU A 29 13.49 -7.20 -21.51
C LEU A 29 13.73 -7.55 -20.04
N SER A 30 15.00 -7.67 -19.60
CA SER A 30 15.29 -7.95 -18.19
C SER A 30 14.94 -6.78 -17.28
N CYS A 31 15.16 -5.54 -17.73
CA CYS A 31 14.85 -4.34 -16.95
C CYS A 31 13.34 -4.10 -16.74
N PHE A 32 12.49 -4.54 -17.70
CA PHE A 32 11.04 -4.46 -17.57
C PHE A 32 10.47 -5.53 -16.62
N LYS A 33 11.09 -6.71 -16.59
CA LYS A 33 10.59 -7.82 -15.79
C LYS A 33 10.77 -7.61 -14.29
N ASP A 34 11.89 -7.00 -13.89
CA ASP A 34 12.20 -6.77 -12.48
C ASP A 34 11.31 -5.66 -11.87
N ALA A 35 10.95 -4.64 -12.65
CA ALA A 35 10.07 -3.55 -12.18
C ALA A 35 8.62 -4.02 -11.96
N ASP A 36 8.10 -4.89 -12.81
CA ASP A 36 6.73 -5.41 -12.71
C ASP A 36 6.59 -6.40 -11.54
N GLU A 37 7.62 -7.21 -11.25
CA GLU A 37 7.60 -8.19 -10.18
C GLU A 37 7.72 -7.54 -8.79
N GLU A 38 8.55 -6.49 -8.63
CA GLU A 38 8.66 -5.72 -7.40
C GLU A 38 7.36 -4.97 -7.10
N THR A 39 6.73 -4.36 -8.11
CA THR A 39 5.46 -3.64 -7.95
C THR A 39 4.34 -4.61 -7.54
N LEU A 40 4.24 -5.76 -8.18
CA LEU A 40 3.23 -6.78 -7.87
C LEU A 40 3.43 -7.37 -6.46
N SER A 41 4.67 -7.63 -6.05
CA SER A 41 5.00 -8.11 -4.70
C SER A 41 4.62 -7.10 -3.62
N THR A 42 4.84 -5.81 -3.87
CA THR A 42 4.50 -4.73 -2.93
C THR A 42 2.99 -4.53 -2.83
N LEU A 43 2.25 -4.63 -3.93
CA LEU A 43 0.79 -4.58 -3.93
C LEU A 43 0.21 -5.74 -3.12
N ASN A 44 0.65 -6.99 -3.38
CA ASN A 44 0.24 -8.16 -2.61
C ASN A 44 0.49 -7.98 -1.10
N THR A 45 1.60 -7.37 -0.72
CA THR A 45 1.93 -7.11 0.69
C THR A 45 0.97 -6.09 1.31
N LYS A 46 0.65 -4.99 0.62
CA LYS A 46 -0.30 -3.98 1.10
C LYS A 46 -1.70 -4.56 1.29
N GLU A 47 -2.18 -5.34 0.33
CA GLU A 47 -3.48 -6.01 0.37
C GLU A 47 -3.56 -7.02 1.53
N GLN A 48 -2.53 -7.84 1.71
CA GLN A 48 -2.46 -8.79 2.83
C GLN A 48 -2.48 -8.09 4.19
N ILE A 49 -1.77 -6.98 4.33
CA ILE A 49 -1.77 -6.18 5.57
C ILE A 49 -3.16 -5.58 5.81
N ALA A 50 -3.79 -5.01 4.79
CA ALA A 50 -5.12 -4.42 4.90
C ALA A 50 -6.17 -5.47 5.32
N GLU A 51 -6.14 -6.65 4.72
CA GLU A 51 -6.99 -7.77 5.10
C GLU A 51 -6.78 -8.18 6.57
N GLN A 52 -5.52 -8.31 7.01
CA GLN A 52 -5.22 -8.65 8.40
C GLN A 52 -5.72 -7.57 9.38
N ILE A 53 -5.60 -6.29 9.03
CA ILE A 53 -6.11 -5.19 9.85
C ILE A 53 -7.64 -5.27 9.98
N LEU A 54 -8.37 -5.54 8.90
CA LEU A 54 -9.83 -5.75 8.94
C LEU A 54 -10.20 -6.94 9.84
N ILE A 55 -9.54 -8.08 9.66
CA ILE A 55 -9.78 -9.30 10.46
C ILE A 55 -9.58 -9.01 11.96
N LYS A 56 -8.47 -8.34 12.31
CA LYS A 56 -8.13 -8.03 13.71
C LYS A 56 -9.07 -6.97 14.30
N THR A 57 -9.47 -5.97 13.55
CA THR A 57 -10.48 -4.98 13.96
C THR A 57 -11.82 -5.66 14.22
N ASN A 58 -12.25 -6.56 13.35
CA ASN A 58 -13.49 -7.32 13.53
C ASN A 58 -13.41 -8.29 14.73
N ALA A 59 -12.23 -8.85 15.02
CA ALA A 59 -12.03 -9.66 16.24
C ALA A 59 -12.23 -8.81 17.53
N ILE A 60 -11.75 -7.56 17.53
CA ILE A 60 -11.98 -6.63 18.64
C ILE A 60 -13.47 -6.29 18.76
N ARG A 61 -14.15 -6.03 17.64
CA ARG A 61 -15.59 -5.74 17.62
C ARG A 61 -16.41 -6.91 18.18
N ARG A 62 -16.17 -8.12 17.71
CA ARG A 62 -16.83 -9.34 18.24
C ARG A 62 -16.59 -9.53 19.73
N ALA A 63 -15.39 -9.25 20.22
CA ALA A 63 -15.08 -9.31 21.66
C ALA A 63 -15.88 -8.28 22.49
N ASN A 64 -16.39 -7.21 21.85
CA ASN A 64 -17.26 -6.21 22.45
C ASN A 64 -18.75 -6.42 22.11
N GLY A 65 -19.12 -7.56 21.53
CA GLY A 65 -20.52 -7.89 21.18
C GLY A 65 -21.09 -7.11 20.00
N LEU A 66 -20.21 -6.56 19.14
CA LEU A 66 -20.57 -5.77 17.95
C LEU A 66 -20.53 -6.64 16.69
N THR A 67 -21.29 -6.22 15.67
CA THR A 67 -21.22 -6.80 14.32
C THR A 67 -19.90 -6.48 13.65
N ASP A 68 -19.46 -7.37 12.74
CA ASP A 68 -18.31 -7.13 11.89
C ASP A 68 -18.56 -5.96 10.94
N LEU A 69 -17.50 -5.21 10.66
CA LEU A 69 -17.46 -4.24 9.57
C LEU A 69 -17.26 -4.98 8.25
N THR A 70 -17.94 -4.50 7.20
CA THR A 70 -17.74 -4.98 5.83
C THR A 70 -16.65 -4.15 5.16
N GLN A 71 -15.74 -4.81 4.45
CA GLN A 71 -14.76 -4.09 3.60
C GLN A 71 -15.51 -3.30 2.52
N ASN A 72 -15.02 -2.10 2.24
CA ASN A 72 -15.60 -1.23 1.23
C ASN A 72 -14.51 -0.59 0.35
N ASP A 73 -14.59 -0.81 -0.96
CA ASP A 73 -13.58 -0.36 -1.93
C ASP A 73 -13.42 1.16 -1.99
N GLU A 74 -14.52 1.94 -1.82
CA GLU A 74 -14.46 3.40 -1.77
C GLU A 74 -13.67 3.86 -0.54
N MET A 75 -13.88 3.20 0.59
CA MET A 75 -13.17 3.51 1.83
C MET A 75 -11.70 3.03 1.78
N ASP A 76 -11.41 1.90 1.12
CA ASP A 76 -10.03 1.46 0.85
C ASP A 76 -9.30 2.49 -0.02
N GLN A 77 -9.94 3.00 -1.07
CA GLN A 77 -9.38 4.04 -1.92
C GLN A 77 -9.13 5.34 -1.13
N LEU A 78 -10.09 5.78 -0.33
CA LEU A 78 -9.95 6.99 0.50
C LEU A 78 -8.80 6.87 1.50
N ALA A 79 -8.71 5.73 2.18
CA ALA A 79 -7.66 5.40 3.13
C ALA A 79 -6.28 5.30 2.46
N GLY A 80 -6.22 4.63 1.31
CA GLY A 80 -4.99 4.47 0.51
C GLY A 80 -4.42 5.81 0.07
N LEU A 81 -5.26 6.66 -0.52
CA LEU A 81 -4.87 8.02 -0.94
C LEU A 81 -4.33 8.84 0.23
N HIS A 82 -4.95 8.75 1.41
CA HIS A 82 -4.48 9.50 2.57
C HIS A 82 -3.13 8.99 3.08
N SER A 83 -2.94 7.67 3.16
CA SER A 83 -1.64 7.08 3.53
C SER A 83 -0.52 7.49 2.57
N GLU A 84 -0.79 7.53 1.26
CA GLU A 84 0.16 7.98 0.24
C GLU A 84 0.43 9.49 0.30
N ASN A 85 -0.60 10.30 0.58
CA ASN A 85 -0.47 11.75 0.74
C ASN A 85 0.37 12.11 1.97
N MET A 86 0.20 11.41 3.10
CA MET A 86 1.04 11.62 4.29
C MET A 86 2.53 11.46 3.96
N ILE A 87 2.89 10.47 3.14
CA ILE A 87 4.27 10.26 2.68
C ILE A 87 4.69 11.33 1.67
N THR A 88 3.87 11.57 0.66
CA THR A 88 4.22 12.44 -0.49
C THR A 88 4.43 13.88 -0.05
N PHE A 89 3.59 14.37 0.87
CA PHE A 89 3.61 15.75 1.35
C PHE A 89 4.24 15.89 2.74
N ASN A 90 4.82 14.81 3.28
CA ASN A 90 5.58 14.77 4.52
C ASN A 90 4.81 15.35 5.73
N PHE A 91 3.64 14.80 6.02
CA PHE A 91 2.84 15.11 7.20
C PHE A 91 2.32 13.83 7.87
N PHE A 92 1.85 13.94 9.12
CA PHE A 92 1.14 12.87 9.83
C PHE A 92 0.01 13.50 10.65
N ASP A 93 -1.14 13.63 10.02
CA ASP A 93 -2.32 14.30 10.58
C ASP A 93 -3.58 13.77 9.89
N HIS A 94 -4.74 13.90 10.53
CA HIS A 94 -6.06 13.64 9.96
C HIS A 94 -6.46 14.68 8.91
N VAL A 95 -5.99 15.92 9.07
CA VAL A 95 -6.17 16.99 8.09
C VAL A 95 -5.03 16.93 7.10
N ASP A 96 -5.36 16.86 5.82
CA ASP A 96 -4.35 16.73 4.78
C ASP A 96 -3.68 18.06 4.39
N HIS A 97 -2.76 18.00 3.44
CA HIS A 97 -2.00 19.16 2.95
C HIS A 97 -2.86 20.23 2.24
N GLU A 98 -4.11 19.91 1.89
CA GLU A 98 -5.11 20.84 1.34
C GLU A 98 -6.10 21.34 2.40
N ASN A 99 -5.85 21.08 3.69
CA ASN A 99 -6.73 21.37 4.84
C ASN A 99 -8.07 20.63 4.78
N LYS A 100 -8.10 19.43 4.20
CA LYS A 100 -9.31 18.59 4.12
C LYS A 100 -9.30 17.55 5.23
N SER A 101 -10.42 17.49 5.95
CA SER A 101 -10.72 16.40 6.90
C SER A 101 -11.08 15.11 6.17
N PRO A 102 -11.17 13.95 6.86
CA PRO A 102 -11.65 12.71 6.25
C PRO A 102 -13.02 12.84 5.56
N SER A 103 -13.94 13.60 6.15
CA SER A 103 -15.25 13.88 5.54
C SER A 103 -15.14 14.73 4.28
N ASP A 104 -14.31 15.78 4.28
CA ASP A 104 -14.13 16.63 3.09
C ASP A 104 -13.53 15.81 1.93
N ARG A 105 -12.58 14.92 2.22
CA ARG A 105 -12.00 14.02 1.21
C ARG A 105 -13.03 13.04 0.65
N ALA A 106 -13.93 12.51 1.50
CA ALA A 106 -15.01 11.64 1.04
C ALA A 106 -16.01 12.41 0.17
N ASP A 107 -16.36 13.64 0.55
CA ASP A 107 -17.28 14.50 -0.23
C ASP A 107 -16.68 14.86 -1.60
N ASP A 108 -15.38 15.14 -1.69
CA ASP A 108 -14.69 15.43 -2.96
C ASP A 108 -14.73 14.25 -3.94
N LEU A 109 -14.73 13.03 -3.42
CA LEU A 109 -14.85 11.80 -4.21
C LEU A 109 -16.30 11.38 -4.46
N ASN A 110 -17.26 12.14 -3.93
CA ASN A 110 -18.69 11.85 -3.96
C ASN A 110 -19.06 10.51 -3.28
N TYR A 111 -18.33 10.13 -2.25
CA TYR A 111 -18.62 8.96 -1.43
C TYR A 111 -19.65 9.33 -0.36
N GLY A 112 -20.84 8.73 -0.45
CA GLY A 112 -21.93 8.98 0.50
C GLY A 112 -21.57 8.45 1.90
N TRP A 113 -21.93 9.23 2.92
CA TRP A 113 -21.78 8.82 4.32
C TRP A 113 -22.80 9.53 5.21
N SER A 114 -23.22 8.88 6.27
CA SER A 114 -23.96 9.49 7.39
C SER A 114 -23.08 9.62 8.62
N ARG A 115 -22.07 8.77 8.74
CA ARG A 115 -21.00 8.82 9.74
C ARG A 115 -19.69 8.43 9.10
N ILE A 116 -18.61 9.13 9.46
CA ILE A 116 -17.25 8.83 9.04
C ILE A 116 -16.28 9.07 10.19
N ALA A 117 -15.29 8.21 10.35
CA ALA A 117 -14.19 8.37 11.29
C ALA A 117 -12.90 7.80 10.72
N GLU A 118 -11.77 8.22 11.27
CA GLU A 118 -10.46 7.82 10.76
C GLU A 118 -9.51 7.48 11.91
N ASN A 119 -8.72 6.43 11.73
CA ASN A 119 -7.52 6.14 12.49
C ASN A 119 -6.31 6.21 11.56
N ILE A 120 -5.23 6.84 12.00
CA ILE A 120 -3.94 6.82 11.31
C ILE A 120 -2.87 6.18 12.19
N GLY A 121 -1.84 5.61 11.57
CA GLY A 121 -0.74 4.95 12.28
C GLY A 121 0.55 4.93 11.47
N GLN A 122 1.66 4.83 12.16
CA GLN A 122 2.99 4.62 11.59
C GLN A 122 3.67 3.46 12.32
N VAL A 123 4.28 2.56 11.57
CA VAL A 123 5.09 1.46 12.11
C VAL A 123 6.37 1.33 11.29
N PRO A 124 7.56 1.28 11.93
CA PRO A 124 8.79 0.91 11.22
C PRO A 124 8.67 -0.50 10.63
N TRP A 125 9.22 -0.71 9.44
CA TRP A 125 9.18 -1.99 8.72
C TRP A 125 10.55 -2.66 8.73
N PHE A 126 10.91 -3.29 9.87
CA PHE A 126 12.21 -3.90 10.14
C PHE A 126 12.08 -5.24 10.85
N GLU A 127 13.21 -5.97 10.97
CA GLU A 127 13.27 -7.28 11.64
C GLU A 127 12.98 -7.23 13.15
N ASN A 128 13.37 -6.17 13.82
CA ASN A 128 13.35 -6.10 15.30
C ASN A 128 12.79 -4.74 15.74
N VAL A 129 11.50 -4.52 15.49
CA VAL A 129 10.81 -3.33 16.01
C VAL A 129 10.44 -3.54 17.47
N ASN A 130 10.88 -2.61 18.33
CA ASN A 130 10.64 -2.70 19.76
C ASN A 130 9.14 -2.78 20.06
N GLY A 131 8.74 -3.80 20.81
CA GLY A 131 7.35 -4.06 21.16
C GLY A 131 6.50 -4.75 20.07
N CYS A 132 7.02 -4.91 18.85
CA CYS A 132 6.28 -5.52 17.73
C CYS A 132 6.95 -6.78 17.16
N GLY A 133 8.27 -6.84 17.08
CA GLY A 133 9.02 -7.95 16.47
C GLY A 133 9.37 -7.70 15.00
N ASP A 134 9.30 -8.72 14.14
CA ASP A 134 9.59 -8.62 12.72
C ASP A 134 8.39 -8.09 11.92
N THR A 135 8.32 -6.79 11.77
CA THR A 135 7.21 -6.10 11.11
C THR A 135 7.22 -6.22 9.58
N ARG A 136 8.17 -6.95 8.99
CA ARG A 136 8.14 -7.28 7.54
C ARG A 136 7.09 -8.35 7.22
N SER A 137 6.59 -9.05 8.23
CA SER A 137 5.43 -9.94 8.10
C SER A 137 4.13 -9.13 8.14
N ALA A 138 3.22 -9.41 7.20
CA ALA A 138 1.90 -8.78 7.14
C ALA A 138 1.10 -9.01 8.44
N GLU A 139 1.21 -10.19 9.02
CA GLU A 139 0.57 -10.53 10.29
C GLU A 139 1.12 -9.67 11.45
N VAL A 140 2.45 -9.62 11.59
CA VAL A 140 3.11 -8.92 12.70
C VAL A 140 2.92 -7.41 12.64
N ILE A 141 3.04 -6.79 11.46
CA ILE A 141 2.85 -5.35 11.33
C ILE A 141 1.39 -4.95 11.56
N SER A 142 0.44 -5.81 11.13
CA SER A 142 -0.98 -5.61 11.39
C SER A 142 -1.31 -5.71 12.88
N ASP A 143 -0.73 -6.68 13.59
CA ASP A 143 -0.85 -6.76 15.05
C ASP A 143 -0.30 -5.50 15.72
N CYS A 144 0.86 -5.05 15.30
CA CYS A 144 1.53 -3.90 15.86
C CYS A 144 0.67 -2.62 15.74
N VAL A 145 0.18 -2.30 14.55
CA VAL A 145 -0.63 -1.09 14.36
C VAL A 145 -2.00 -1.19 15.02
N VAL A 146 -2.67 -2.35 14.93
CA VAL A 146 -3.99 -2.56 15.55
C VAL A 146 -3.90 -2.50 17.07
N GLU A 147 -2.87 -3.08 17.68
CA GLU A 147 -2.66 -2.98 19.11
C GLU A 147 -2.30 -1.54 19.54
N GLY A 148 -1.55 -0.80 18.72
CA GLY A 148 -1.33 0.63 18.93
C GLY A 148 -2.65 1.42 18.95
N TRP A 149 -3.55 1.18 18.00
CA TRP A 149 -4.88 1.80 17.99
C TRP A 149 -5.76 1.35 19.16
N ARG A 150 -5.73 0.06 19.49
CA ARG A 150 -6.47 -0.48 20.63
C ARG A 150 -6.10 0.16 21.96
N ASN A 151 -4.82 0.48 22.14
CA ASN A 151 -4.30 1.10 23.36
C ASN A 151 -4.47 2.63 23.38
N SER A 152 -4.97 3.25 22.30
CA SER A 152 -5.30 4.67 22.21
C SER A 152 -6.81 4.89 22.37
N PRO A 153 -7.29 5.60 23.40
CA PRO A 153 -8.72 5.74 23.66
C PRO A 153 -9.52 6.27 22.47
N GLY A 154 -8.98 7.26 21.73
CA GLY A 154 -9.64 7.84 20.56
C GLY A 154 -9.75 6.85 19.40
N HIS A 155 -8.65 6.19 19.05
CA HIS A 155 -8.63 5.19 17.98
C HIS A 155 -9.49 3.97 18.33
N TYR A 156 -9.42 3.50 19.58
CA TYR A 156 -10.26 2.39 20.04
C TYR A 156 -11.74 2.73 19.97
N ALA A 157 -12.14 3.96 20.33
CA ALA A 157 -13.53 4.40 20.20
C ALA A 157 -14.04 4.32 18.76
N ASN A 158 -13.20 4.63 17.76
CA ASN A 158 -13.55 4.45 16.35
C ASN A 158 -13.72 2.96 16.01
N MET A 159 -12.80 2.08 16.46
CA MET A 159 -12.87 0.64 16.17
C MET A 159 -14.15 -0.03 16.69
N ILE A 160 -14.65 0.41 17.86
CA ILE A 160 -15.88 -0.10 18.46
C ILE A 160 -17.09 0.82 18.25
N GLY A 161 -16.96 1.84 17.39
CA GLY A 161 -18.02 2.76 17.05
C GLY A 161 -19.15 2.11 16.23
N ASP A 162 -20.27 2.83 16.15
CA ASP A 162 -21.44 2.40 15.38
C ASP A 162 -21.22 2.71 13.89
N PHE A 163 -20.41 1.86 13.25
CA PHE A 163 -20.09 1.87 11.84
C PHE A 163 -20.44 0.54 11.18
N GLU A 164 -20.63 0.55 9.86
CA GLU A 164 -21.01 -0.61 9.06
C GLU A 164 -19.86 -1.09 8.14
N GLU A 165 -19.02 -0.16 7.71
CA GLU A 165 -18.00 -0.41 6.71
C GLU A 165 -16.62 0.08 7.17
N LEU A 166 -15.59 -0.56 6.64
CA LEU A 166 -14.17 -0.22 6.87
C LEU A 166 -13.40 -0.26 5.57
N GLY A 167 -12.60 0.77 5.33
CA GLY A 167 -11.50 0.74 4.39
C GLY A 167 -10.15 0.86 5.08
N VAL A 168 -9.12 0.23 4.49
CA VAL A 168 -7.76 0.23 5.01
C VAL A 168 -6.76 0.61 3.94
N GLY A 169 -6.01 1.67 4.17
CA GLY A 169 -4.91 2.12 3.33
C GLY A 169 -3.55 1.82 3.94
N VAL A 170 -2.62 1.34 3.12
CA VAL A 170 -1.23 1.06 3.50
C VAL A 170 -0.28 1.67 2.50
N ALA A 171 0.70 2.43 2.96
CA ALA A 171 1.76 2.99 2.13
C ALA A 171 3.12 2.85 2.81
N PHE A 172 4.17 2.64 2.01
CA PHE A 172 5.54 2.48 2.51
C PHE A 172 6.43 3.61 2.04
N THR A 173 7.25 4.15 2.94
CA THR A 173 8.33 5.06 2.57
C THR A 173 9.55 4.29 2.07
N LYS A 174 10.45 4.97 1.37
CA LYS A 174 11.77 4.42 0.98
C LYS A 174 12.64 4.10 2.20
N ASP A 175 12.40 4.77 3.33
CA ASP A 175 13.15 4.58 4.58
C ASP A 175 12.51 3.52 5.48
N SER A 176 11.71 2.62 4.90
CA SER A 176 11.09 1.48 5.58
C SER A 176 10.21 1.88 6.77
N ILE A 177 9.33 2.84 6.56
CA ILE A 177 8.22 3.16 7.47
C ILE A 177 6.91 2.89 6.74
N ALA A 178 6.01 2.16 7.37
CA ALA A 178 4.65 1.95 6.89
C ALA A 178 3.71 2.99 7.52
N TYR A 179 2.87 3.58 6.68
CA TYR A 179 1.79 4.48 7.05
C TYR A 179 0.47 3.76 6.84
N PHE A 180 -0.43 3.92 7.79
CA PHE A 180 -1.72 3.24 7.82
C PHE A 180 -2.83 4.24 8.02
N THR A 181 -3.94 3.99 7.32
CA THR A 181 -5.20 4.69 7.54
C THR A 181 -6.33 3.67 7.60
N GLN A 182 -7.19 3.76 8.61
CA GLN A 182 -8.50 3.11 8.64
C GLN A 182 -9.57 4.20 8.45
N VAL A 183 -10.49 4.01 7.51
CA VAL A 183 -11.68 4.86 7.37
C VAL A 183 -12.91 4.03 7.67
N PHE A 184 -13.64 4.42 8.70
CA PHE A 184 -14.89 3.82 9.13
C PHE A 184 -16.06 4.62 8.54
N ARG A 185 -17.08 3.92 8.02
CA ARG A 185 -18.27 4.55 7.43
C ARG A 185 -19.56 3.87 7.86
N THR A 186 -20.61 4.67 8.03
CA THR A 186 -22.01 4.29 7.85
C THR A 186 -22.52 5.04 6.63
N PRO A 187 -23.06 4.37 5.58
CA PRO A 187 -23.57 5.00 4.36
C PRO A 187 -24.74 5.97 4.59
#